data_22f97c90f54b00e97023e624a317c739
#
_entry.id   22f97c90f54b00e97023e624a317c739
#
_cell.length_a   1.000
_cell.length_b   1.000
_cell.length_c   1.000
_cell.angle_alpha   90.00
_cell.angle_beta   90.00
_cell.angle_gamma   90.00
#
_symmetry.space_group_name_H-M   'P 1'
#
loop_
_entity.id
_entity.type
_entity.pdbx_description
1 polymer ?
#
loop_
_entity_poly.entity_id
_entity_poly.type
_entity_poly.pdbx_seq_one_letter_code
_entity_poly.pdbx_strand_id
1 'polypeptide(L)'
;MCKRVSCNVFKALVLAILLPFYANAQGSDSTAVAQPDSAATTPEKPAAKPDTSGFTSAFENTFSIITLVLPHNSLRNSKTLHNWPFIAFSVPAWALNFNIQKNMGPLLTLKGASGGNLGFEGINLRAGVSLELIHLLELGVQGLGGTAINYGETATFMGVYDPEKRDYRQDVTFTEYLYGINYHGALTLPLLAFLPKSDWTKIILKGTAEYIYSGYTGAEDKQVWKAGGQDMVNGFRYKYGGTLIYMLPFERVPMFMFAATVSAFKHAYDFDDTYKDYNPGFKTVSLTPMASVKISEKWNGMLMAVVSRNRVFENRRYPTTEELLQKQVDSEWDLRMVMFIASRKF
;
A
#
# COMPACT_ATOMS: atom_id res chain seq x y z
N MET A 1 -3.22 -18.98 -37.32
CA MET A 1 -4.19 -18.15 -36.57
C MET A 1 -4.14 -18.32 -35.05
N CYS A 2 -3.75 -19.46 -34.53
CA CYS A 2 -3.74 -19.74 -33.08
C CYS A 2 -2.65 -18.98 -32.23
N LYS A 3 -1.55 -18.54 -32.83
CA LYS A 3 -0.44 -17.84 -32.12
C LYS A 3 -0.76 -16.37 -31.72
N ARG A 4 -1.66 -15.69 -32.44
CA ARG A 4 -2.03 -14.30 -32.12
C ARG A 4 -3.01 -14.19 -30.93
N VAL A 5 -3.89 -15.16 -30.77
CA VAL A 5 -4.87 -15.16 -29.65
C VAL A 5 -4.16 -15.38 -28.32
N SER A 6 -3.18 -16.29 -28.26
CA SER A 6 -2.42 -16.55 -27.01
C SER A 6 -1.59 -15.35 -26.55
N CYS A 7 -1.01 -14.59 -27.49
CA CYS A 7 -0.22 -13.40 -27.16
C CYS A 7 -1.09 -12.24 -26.67
N ASN A 8 -2.30 -12.08 -27.21
CA ASN A 8 -3.23 -11.05 -26.78
C ASN A 8 -3.88 -11.37 -25.42
N VAL A 9 -4.14 -12.65 -25.13
CA VAL A 9 -4.64 -13.07 -23.81
C VAL A 9 -3.57 -12.86 -22.74
N PHE A 10 -2.30 -13.16 -23.02
CA PHE A 10 -1.20 -12.90 -22.11
C PHE A 10 -0.97 -11.40 -21.90
N LYS A 11 -1.02 -10.60 -22.96
CA LYS A 11 -0.96 -9.13 -22.88
C LYS A 11 -2.13 -8.55 -22.09
N ALA A 12 -3.34 -9.05 -22.31
CA ALA A 12 -4.53 -8.65 -21.58
C ALA A 12 -4.48 -9.06 -20.11
N LEU A 13 -3.95 -10.25 -19.83
CA LEU A 13 -3.74 -10.74 -18.46
C LEU A 13 -2.76 -9.84 -17.71
N VAL A 14 -1.64 -9.47 -18.32
CA VAL A 14 -0.68 -8.52 -17.74
C VAL A 14 -1.33 -7.17 -17.50
N LEU A 15 -2.21 -6.69 -18.39
CA LEU A 15 -2.82 -5.36 -18.33
C LEU A 15 -3.80 -5.15 -17.17
N ALA A 16 -4.68 -6.11 -16.95
CA ALA A 16 -5.69 -6.01 -15.89
C ALA A 16 -5.15 -6.24 -14.49
N ILE A 17 -4.01 -6.86 -14.45
CA ILE A 17 -3.27 -7.25 -13.26
C ILE A 17 -2.69 -6.03 -12.55
N LEU A 18 -2.40 -5.00 -13.29
CA LEU A 18 -1.50 -3.95 -12.91
C LEU A 18 -2.22 -2.69 -12.39
N LEU A 19 -3.49 -2.50 -12.73
CA LEU A 19 -4.24 -1.28 -12.42
C LEU A 19 -4.60 -1.04 -10.94
N PRO A 20 -4.90 -2.03 -10.11
CA PRO A 20 -5.24 -1.79 -8.70
C PRO A 20 -4.06 -1.67 -7.74
N PHE A 21 -2.86 -2.08 -8.16
CA PHE A 21 -1.73 -2.23 -7.24
C PHE A 21 -1.12 -0.94 -6.74
N TYR A 22 -0.96 0.02 -7.63
CA TYR A 22 -0.34 1.28 -7.28
C TYR A 22 -1.22 2.13 -6.37
N ALA A 23 -2.52 2.00 -6.53
CA ALA A 23 -3.49 2.69 -5.69
C ALA A 23 -3.41 2.27 -4.22
N ASN A 24 -3.08 1.02 -3.97
CA ASN A 24 -2.91 0.50 -2.62
C ASN A 24 -1.44 0.46 -2.16
N ALA A 25 -0.47 0.39 -3.05
CA ALA A 25 0.94 0.44 -2.66
C ALA A 25 1.40 1.84 -2.23
N GLN A 26 0.79 2.90 -2.75
CA GLN A 26 0.99 4.25 -2.23
C GLN A 26 0.06 4.59 -1.06
N GLY A 27 -1.03 3.87 -0.90
CA GLY A 27 -1.98 4.04 0.20
C GLY A 27 -1.95 2.93 1.26
N SER A 28 -1.49 1.74 0.94
CA SER A 28 -0.93 0.82 1.92
C SER A 28 0.53 1.24 2.09
N ASP A 29 0.67 2.42 2.64
CA ASP A 29 1.85 2.52 3.41
C ASP A 29 1.95 1.21 4.16
N SER A 30 3.02 0.62 3.90
CA SER A 30 3.68 -0.09 4.93
C SER A 30 3.58 0.71 6.24
N THR A 31 2.42 0.73 6.90
CA THR A 31 2.51 0.24 8.22
C THR A 31 3.22 -1.09 7.97
N ALA A 32 4.55 -1.02 7.84
CA ALA A 32 5.38 -2.09 8.28
C ALA A 32 4.76 -2.37 9.64
N VAL A 33 3.75 -3.22 9.64
CA VAL A 33 3.33 -3.89 10.84
C VAL A 33 4.65 -4.47 11.25
N ALA A 34 5.27 -3.81 12.24
CA ALA A 34 6.45 -4.34 12.87
C ALA A 34 5.98 -5.73 13.19
N GLN A 35 6.44 -6.66 12.39
CA GLN A 35 6.10 -8.07 12.59
C GLN A 35 6.58 -8.26 14.01
N PRO A 36 5.71 -8.49 15.01
CA PRO A 36 6.17 -8.67 16.35
C PRO A 36 7.24 -9.73 16.21
N ASP A 37 8.46 -9.42 16.65
CA ASP A 37 9.54 -10.36 16.64
C ASP A 37 8.95 -11.65 17.14
N SER A 38 8.79 -12.62 16.26
CA SER A 38 8.33 -13.93 16.64
C SER A 38 9.39 -14.39 17.61
N ALA A 39 9.04 -14.43 18.89
CA ALA A 39 9.84 -15.03 19.92
C ALA A 39 9.97 -16.53 19.60
N ALA A 40 10.72 -16.81 18.55
CA ALA A 40 11.35 -18.09 18.35
C ALA A 40 12.40 -18.13 19.44
N THR A 41 12.19 -18.97 20.42
CA THR A 41 13.19 -19.43 21.37
C THR A 41 14.33 -20.04 20.57
N THR A 42 15.24 -19.18 20.11
CA THR A 42 16.54 -19.59 19.59
C THR A 42 17.36 -20.02 20.81
N PRO A 43 18.11 -21.15 20.76
CA PRO A 43 18.96 -21.56 21.85
C PRO A 43 19.90 -20.42 22.21
N GLU A 44 19.93 -20.10 23.48
CA GLU A 44 20.63 -19.01 24.12
C GLU A 44 22.10 -18.96 23.67
N LYS A 45 22.40 -18.08 22.71
CA LYS A 45 23.76 -17.69 22.38
C LYS A 45 24.31 -16.94 23.59
N PRO A 46 25.55 -17.19 24.07
CA PRO A 46 26.10 -16.53 25.24
C PRO A 46 25.86 -15.03 25.18
N ALA A 47 25.26 -14.49 26.22
CA ALA A 47 24.88 -13.10 26.32
C ALA A 47 26.05 -12.19 25.93
N ALA A 48 25.98 -11.56 24.76
CA ALA A 48 26.86 -10.46 24.44
C ALA A 48 26.64 -9.37 25.53
N LYS A 49 27.75 -8.79 26.02
CA LYS A 49 27.66 -7.67 26.97
C LYS A 49 26.66 -6.65 26.46
N PRO A 50 25.70 -6.17 27.27
CA PRO A 50 24.73 -5.19 26.85
C PRO A 50 25.47 -4.00 26.24
N ASP A 51 25.17 -3.68 24.98
CA ASP A 51 25.70 -2.50 24.32
C ASP A 51 25.15 -1.27 25.06
N THR A 52 26.02 -0.59 25.80
CA THR A 52 25.67 0.59 26.59
C THR A 52 25.37 1.82 25.73
N SER A 53 25.55 1.74 24.40
CA SER A 53 25.27 2.84 23.48
C SER A 53 23.77 3.08 23.27
N GLY A 54 22.91 2.11 23.61
CA GLY A 54 21.46 2.17 23.35
C GLY A 54 21.12 2.25 21.85
N PHE A 55 22.08 1.93 20.98
CA PHE A 55 21.94 1.97 19.54
C PHE A 55 21.79 0.55 18.99
N THR A 56 20.78 0.34 18.17
CA THR A 56 20.57 -0.92 17.44
C THR A 56 20.39 -0.64 15.97
N SER A 57 20.86 -1.56 15.12
CA SER A 57 20.64 -1.52 13.68
C SER A 57 20.24 -2.90 13.18
N ALA A 58 19.37 -2.93 12.18
CA ALA A 58 18.95 -4.15 11.52
C ALA A 58 18.89 -3.95 10.00
N PHE A 59 19.39 -4.92 9.28
CA PHE A 59 19.26 -5.00 7.83
C PHE A 59 18.35 -6.19 7.51
N GLU A 60 17.31 -5.96 6.72
CA GLU A 60 16.38 -7.00 6.30
C GLU A 60 16.39 -7.11 4.79
N ASN A 61 16.58 -8.34 4.30
CA ASN A 61 16.50 -8.71 2.91
C ASN A 61 15.33 -9.69 2.76
N THR A 62 14.29 -9.30 2.03
CA THR A 62 13.06 -10.09 1.93
C THR A 62 12.70 -10.32 0.48
N PHE A 63 12.50 -11.59 0.13
CA PHE A 63 11.86 -12.00 -1.11
C PHE A 63 10.43 -12.41 -0.83
N SER A 64 9.50 -11.99 -1.67
CA SER A 64 8.09 -12.31 -1.55
C SER A 64 7.51 -12.79 -2.87
N ILE A 65 6.55 -13.70 -2.79
CA ILE A 65 5.63 -14.04 -3.87
C ILE A 65 4.28 -13.52 -3.47
N ILE A 66 3.75 -12.60 -4.25
CA ILE A 66 2.47 -11.95 -4.01
C ILE A 66 1.46 -12.55 -4.98
N THR A 67 0.48 -13.26 -4.47
CA THR A 67 -0.65 -13.79 -5.25
C THR A 67 -1.87 -12.90 -5.03
N LEU A 68 -2.47 -12.47 -6.12
CA LEU A 68 -3.63 -11.61 -6.14
C LEU A 68 -4.79 -12.26 -6.81
N VAL A 69 -5.96 -12.02 -6.26
CA VAL A 69 -7.24 -12.34 -6.85
C VAL A 69 -8.03 -11.04 -6.95
N LEU A 70 -8.32 -10.64 -8.17
CA LEU A 70 -9.14 -9.47 -8.48
C LEU A 70 -10.54 -9.95 -8.88
N PRO A 71 -11.57 -9.61 -8.10
CA PRO A 71 -12.94 -9.98 -8.41
C PRO A 71 -13.51 -9.14 -9.56
N HIS A 72 -14.63 -9.56 -10.13
CA HIS A 72 -15.30 -8.90 -11.25
C HIS A 72 -15.45 -7.38 -11.10
N ASN A 73 -15.84 -6.92 -9.91
CA ASN A 73 -16.03 -5.48 -9.67
C ASN A 73 -14.74 -4.66 -9.88
N SER A 74 -13.57 -5.25 -9.62
CA SER A 74 -12.28 -4.62 -9.91
C SER A 74 -11.89 -4.69 -11.38
N LEU A 75 -12.51 -5.58 -12.15
CA LEU A 75 -12.23 -5.82 -13.57
C LEU A 75 -13.23 -5.13 -14.50
N ARG A 76 -14.38 -4.71 -13.99
CA ARG A 76 -15.48 -4.15 -14.81
C ARG A 76 -15.06 -2.97 -15.68
N ASN A 77 -14.01 -2.28 -15.25
CA ASN A 77 -13.45 -1.15 -15.97
C ASN A 77 -12.29 -1.51 -16.92
N SER A 78 -11.95 -2.80 -17.06
CA SER A 78 -10.90 -3.25 -17.98
C SER A 78 -11.44 -3.49 -19.39
N LYS A 79 -10.80 -2.94 -20.42
CA LYS A 79 -11.19 -3.11 -21.83
C LYS A 79 -11.28 -4.58 -22.29
N THR A 80 -10.55 -5.45 -21.61
CA THR A 80 -10.36 -6.83 -22.04
C THR A 80 -10.87 -7.86 -21.04
N LEU A 81 -11.01 -7.47 -19.76
CA LEU A 81 -11.32 -8.40 -18.68
C LEU A 81 -12.67 -8.14 -18.01
N HIS A 82 -13.43 -7.14 -18.47
CA HIS A 82 -14.72 -6.76 -17.89
C HIS A 82 -15.75 -7.91 -17.81
N ASN A 83 -15.64 -8.92 -18.66
CA ASN A 83 -16.51 -10.09 -18.65
C ASN A 83 -15.99 -11.26 -17.80
N TRP A 84 -14.82 -11.11 -17.15
CA TRP A 84 -14.25 -12.18 -16.34
C TRP A 84 -14.81 -12.14 -14.91
N PRO A 85 -15.18 -13.26 -14.32
CA PRO A 85 -15.69 -13.30 -12.95
C PRO A 85 -14.60 -12.94 -11.94
N PHE A 86 -13.37 -13.32 -12.20
CA PHE A 86 -12.17 -12.96 -11.46
C PHE A 86 -10.93 -13.28 -12.28
N ILE A 87 -9.79 -12.74 -11.88
CA ILE A 87 -8.47 -13.19 -12.31
C ILE A 87 -7.58 -13.43 -11.10
N ALA A 88 -6.66 -14.38 -11.21
CA ALA A 88 -5.67 -14.66 -10.19
C ALA A 88 -4.29 -14.79 -10.86
N PHE A 89 -3.27 -14.24 -10.19
CA PHE A 89 -1.89 -14.30 -10.67
C PHE A 89 -0.90 -14.09 -9.53
N SER A 90 0.36 -14.45 -9.76
CA SER A 90 1.42 -14.28 -8.78
C SER A 90 2.59 -13.51 -9.37
N VAL A 91 3.16 -12.60 -8.56
CA VAL A 91 4.30 -11.78 -8.95
C VAL A 91 5.38 -11.83 -7.88
N PRO A 92 6.66 -11.86 -8.27
CA PRO A 92 7.76 -11.72 -7.35
C PRO A 92 7.96 -10.27 -6.93
N ALA A 93 8.40 -10.07 -5.70
CA ALA A 93 8.85 -8.78 -5.19
C ALA A 93 10.08 -8.96 -4.30
N TRP A 94 10.98 -7.99 -4.33
CA TRP A 94 12.18 -7.95 -3.52
C TRP A 94 12.24 -6.66 -2.73
N ALA A 95 12.49 -6.76 -1.43
CA ALA A 95 12.60 -5.60 -0.55
C ALA A 95 13.88 -5.66 0.27
N LEU A 96 14.55 -4.51 0.35
CA LEU A 96 15.70 -4.26 1.20
C LEU A 96 15.31 -3.17 2.19
N ASN A 97 15.50 -3.42 3.48
CA ASN A 97 15.22 -2.43 4.52
C ASN A 97 16.40 -2.35 5.47
N PHE A 98 16.72 -1.13 5.85
CA PHE A 98 17.71 -0.82 6.88
C PHE A 98 17.03 0.02 7.95
N ASN A 99 17.07 -0.47 9.19
CA ASN A 99 16.45 0.18 10.32
C ASN A 99 17.52 0.49 11.35
N ILE A 100 17.44 1.67 11.94
CA ILE A 100 18.27 2.10 13.08
C ILE A 100 17.38 2.57 14.20
N GLN A 101 17.78 2.30 15.41
CA GLN A 101 17.05 2.73 16.60
C GLN A 101 18.05 3.17 17.67
N LYS A 102 17.75 4.29 18.35
CA LYS A 102 18.50 4.79 19.48
C LYS A 102 17.57 5.13 20.63
N ASN A 103 17.73 4.45 21.73
CA ASN A 103 17.02 4.79 22.97
C ASN A 103 17.65 6.04 23.59
N MET A 104 16.86 7.09 23.76
CA MET A 104 17.27 8.39 24.32
C MET A 104 16.77 8.54 25.77
N GLY A 105 16.72 7.43 26.48
CA GLY A 105 16.19 7.32 27.85
C GLY A 105 15.02 6.35 27.92
N PRO A 106 14.36 6.21 29.07
CA PRO A 106 13.30 5.21 29.27
C PRO A 106 11.99 5.55 28.53
N LEU A 107 11.83 6.78 28.10
CA LEU A 107 10.56 7.26 27.53
C LEU A 107 10.63 7.63 26.06
N LEU A 108 11.83 7.78 25.49
CA LEU A 108 12.00 8.32 24.14
C LEU A 108 12.92 7.43 23.32
N THR A 109 12.47 7.08 22.13
CA THR A 109 13.25 6.33 21.15
C THR A 109 13.26 7.07 19.82
N LEU A 110 14.46 7.30 19.27
CA LEU A 110 14.65 7.78 17.91
C LEU A 110 14.78 6.58 16.97
N LYS A 111 14.00 6.56 15.91
CA LYS A 111 14.05 5.54 14.87
C LYS A 111 14.39 6.17 13.53
N GLY A 112 15.21 5.49 12.74
CA GLY A 112 15.46 5.80 11.35
C GLY A 112 15.20 4.57 10.52
N ALA A 113 14.62 4.75 9.36
CA ALA A 113 14.37 3.67 8.42
C ALA A 113 14.70 4.12 7.01
N SER A 114 15.34 3.25 6.23
CA SER A 114 15.49 3.43 4.80
C SER A 114 15.26 2.10 4.12
N GLY A 115 14.79 2.14 2.89
CA GLY A 115 14.57 0.90 2.16
C GLY A 115 14.18 1.14 0.72
N GLY A 116 14.14 0.04 -0.02
CA GLY A 116 13.68 0.02 -1.39
C GLY A 116 13.00 -1.28 -1.71
N ASN A 117 12.08 -1.23 -2.63
CA ASN A 117 11.48 -2.40 -3.22
C ASN A 117 11.58 -2.36 -4.74
N LEU A 118 11.83 -3.51 -5.32
CA LEU A 118 11.81 -3.77 -6.74
C LEU A 118 10.71 -4.78 -7.00
N GLY A 119 9.75 -4.41 -7.83
CA GLY A 119 8.70 -5.28 -8.31
C GLY A 119 8.51 -5.11 -9.82
N PHE A 120 7.58 -5.84 -10.39
CA PHE A 120 7.23 -5.69 -11.79
C PHE A 120 6.62 -4.31 -12.11
N GLU A 121 6.14 -3.59 -11.11
CA GLU A 121 5.57 -2.24 -11.24
C GLU A 121 6.62 -1.15 -11.37
N GLY A 122 7.84 -1.40 -10.85
CA GLY A 122 8.91 -0.41 -10.82
C GLY A 122 9.78 -0.51 -9.58
N ILE A 123 10.43 0.61 -9.29
CA ILE A 123 11.34 0.76 -8.16
C ILE A 123 10.77 1.85 -7.24
N ASN A 124 10.68 1.55 -5.96
CA ASN A 124 10.32 2.50 -4.93
C ASN A 124 11.38 2.56 -3.85
N LEU A 125 11.73 3.77 -3.44
CA LEU A 125 12.68 4.06 -2.39
C LEU A 125 12.00 4.87 -1.28
N ARG A 126 12.45 4.67 -0.05
CA ARG A 126 11.96 5.41 1.09
C ARG A 126 13.06 5.64 2.11
N ALA A 127 13.00 6.78 2.79
CA ALA A 127 13.86 7.06 3.93
C ALA A 127 13.13 7.97 4.90
N GLY A 128 13.24 7.73 6.20
CA GLY A 128 12.52 8.51 7.19
C GLY A 128 13.09 8.40 8.58
N VAL A 129 12.60 9.28 9.44
CA VAL A 129 12.91 9.29 10.87
C VAL A 129 11.62 9.44 11.64
N SER A 130 11.56 8.83 12.83
CA SER A 130 10.46 9.00 13.76
C SER A 130 10.94 9.04 15.21
N LEU A 131 10.14 9.67 16.04
CA LEU A 131 10.27 9.70 17.49
C LEU A 131 9.13 8.91 18.09
N GLU A 132 9.47 7.96 18.95
CA GLU A 132 8.51 7.18 19.72
C GLU A 132 8.58 7.56 21.18
N LEU A 133 7.43 7.95 21.74
CA LEU A 133 7.27 8.32 23.14
C LEU A 133 6.52 7.20 23.88
N ILE A 134 7.15 6.69 24.96
CA ILE A 134 6.59 5.68 25.90
C ILE A 134 6.11 4.40 25.16
N HIS A 135 6.63 4.12 23.97
CA HIS A 135 6.18 3.03 23.11
C HIS A 135 4.67 3.10 22.72
N LEU A 136 4.04 4.27 22.92
CA LEU A 136 2.62 4.48 22.63
C LEU A 136 2.39 5.47 21.49
N LEU A 137 3.11 6.59 21.48
CA LEU A 137 2.95 7.65 20.49
C LEU A 137 4.18 7.70 19.59
N GLU A 138 3.99 7.57 18.31
CA GLU A 138 5.03 7.75 17.29
C GLU A 138 4.67 8.95 16.40
N LEU A 139 5.66 9.81 16.14
CA LEU A 139 5.57 10.92 15.20
C LEU A 139 6.77 10.87 14.27
N GLY A 140 6.56 11.00 12.98
CA GLY A 140 7.66 10.88 12.04
C GLY A 140 7.44 11.57 10.71
N VAL A 141 8.51 11.58 9.91
CA VAL A 141 8.54 12.05 8.55
C VAL A 141 9.30 11.08 7.67
N GLN A 142 8.77 10.81 6.49
CA GLN A 142 9.35 9.89 5.52
C GLN A 142 9.34 10.52 4.13
N GLY A 143 10.49 10.52 3.46
CA GLY A 143 10.60 10.82 2.03
C GLY A 143 10.33 9.55 1.21
N LEU A 144 9.68 9.74 0.07
CA LEU A 144 9.32 8.70 -0.89
C LEU A 144 9.85 9.09 -2.26
N GLY A 145 10.34 8.12 -3.02
CA GLY A 145 10.76 8.33 -4.40
C GLY A 145 10.63 7.04 -5.19
N GLY A 146 10.38 7.15 -6.49
CA GLY A 146 10.26 5.96 -7.31
C GLY A 146 10.02 6.24 -8.77
N THR A 147 10.00 5.18 -9.55
CA THR A 147 9.60 5.20 -10.95
C THR A 147 8.87 3.93 -11.28
N ALA A 148 7.93 4.01 -12.21
CA ALA A 148 7.21 2.84 -12.67
C ALA A 148 7.72 2.37 -14.03
N ILE A 149 7.49 1.10 -14.32
CA ILE A 149 7.80 0.49 -15.61
C ILE A 149 6.50 0.48 -16.43
N ASN A 150 6.47 1.22 -17.53
CA ASN A 150 5.37 1.16 -18.49
C ASN A 150 5.58 0.01 -19.48
N TYR A 151 4.52 -0.73 -19.78
CA TYR A 151 4.55 -1.90 -20.67
C TYR A 151 3.88 -1.61 -22.02
N GLY A 152 4.31 -0.52 -22.66
CA GLY A 152 3.76 -0.07 -23.94
C GLY A 152 2.26 0.25 -23.83
N GLU A 153 1.53 0.18 -24.93
CA GLU A 153 0.07 0.41 -24.96
C GLU A 153 -0.73 -0.55 -24.08
N THR A 154 -0.06 -1.56 -23.53
CA THR A 154 -0.71 -2.61 -22.75
C THR A 154 -1.00 -2.20 -21.32
N ALA A 155 -0.12 -1.44 -20.67
CA ALA A 155 -0.31 -0.98 -19.30
C ALA A 155 0.44 0.32 -19.02
N THR A 156 -0.33 1.37 -18.74
CA THR A 156 0.21 2.64 -18.27
C THR A 156 0.23 2.63 -16.75
N PHE A 157 1.42 2.47 -16.17
CA PHE A 157 1.62 2.59 -14.72
C PHE A 157 1.86 4.02 -14.30
N MET A 158 2.48 4.78 -15.20
CA MET A 158 2.85 6.15 -14.98
C MET A 158 2.61 6.96 -16.23
N GLY A 159 1.87 8.06 -16.12
CA GLY A 159 1.56 8.92 -17.24
C GLY A 159 0.63 10.05 -16.86
N VAL A 160 0.57 11.04 -17.73
CA VAL A 160 -0.23 12.25 -17.57
C VAL A 160 -1.51 12.15 -18.38
N TYR A 161 -2.64 12.54 -17.80
CA TYR A 161 -3.91 12.55 -18.50
C TYR A 161 -3.95 13.62 -19.59
N ASP A 162 -4.31 13.21 -20.80
CA ASP A 162 -4.53 14.05 -21.98
C ASP A 162 -6.06 14.19 -22.19
N PRO A 163 -6.66 15.35 -21.91
CA PRO A 163 -8.11 15.52 -22.02
C PRO A 163 -8.62 15.49 -23.46
N GLU A 164 -7.77 15.81 -24.45
CA GLU A 164 -8.15 15.77 -25.87
C GLU A 164 -8.29 14.33 -26.36
N LYS A 165 -7.34 13.48 -25.97
CA LYS A 165 -7.34 12.05 -26.29
C LYS A 165 -8.21 11.22 -25.33
N ARG A 166 -8.61 11.80 -24.20
CA ARG A 166 -9.32 11.13 -23.11
C ARG A 166 -8.60 9.87 -22.62
N ASP A 167 -7.28 9.93 -22.60
CA ASP A 167 -6.42 8.81 -22.20
C ASP A 167 -5.13 9.32 -21.55
N TYR A 168 -4.38 8.41 -20.95
CA TYR A 168 -3.10 8.74 -20.34
C TYR A 168 -1.98 8.65 -21.38
N ARG A 169 -1.24 9.76 -21.54
CA ARG A 169 0.04 9.75 -22.25
C ARG A 169 1.05 9.01 -21.37
N GLN A 170 1.57 7.91 -21.89
CA GLN A 170 2.62 7.15 -21.20
C GLN A 170 3.94 7.89 -21.29
N ASP A 171 4.62 7.99 -20.14
CA ASP A 171 5.99 8.49 -20.13
C ASP A 171 6.98 7.33 -20.29
N VAL A 172 8.17 7.64 -20.79
CA VAL A 172 9.23 6.65 -20.97
C VAL A 172 9.70 6.20 -19.58
N THR A 173 9.87 4.91 -19.40
CA THR A 173 10.37 4.34 -18.13
C THR A 173 11.72 5.01 -17.74
N PHE A 174 11.83 5.40 -16.49
CA PHE A 174 12.98 6.09 -15.89
C PHE A 174 13.25 7.52 -16.36
N THR A 175 12.41 8.15 -17.16
CA THR A 175 12.56 9.58 -17.50
C THR A 175 11.88 10.47 -16.47
N GLU A 176 10.78 10.00 -15.89
CA GLU A 176 10.00 10.74 -14.92
C GLU A 176 9.90 9.98 -13.61
N TYR A 177 9.75 10.71 -12.50
CA TYR A 177 9.82 10.18 -11.16
C TYR A 177 8.64 10.59 -10.31
N LEU A 178 8.18 9.66 -9.48
CA LEU A 178 7.31 9.92 -8.36
C LEU A 178 8.15 10.37 -7.18
N TYR A 179 7.68 11.36 -6.46
CA TYR A 179 8.31 11.81 -5.22
C TYR A 179 7.26 12.23 -4.21
N GLY A 180 7.63 12.21 -2.94
CA GLY A 180 6.69 12.58 -1.91
C GLY A 180 7.33 12.71 -0.53
N ILE A 181 6.53 13.26 0.37
CA ILE A 181 6.85 13.34 1.78
C ILE A 181 5.62 12.96 2.59
N ASN A 182 5.80 12.09 3.57
CA ASN A 182 4.74 11.62 4.46
C ASN A 182 5.05 12.05 5.89
N TYR A 183 4.22 12.89 6.47
CA TYR A 183 4.18 13.19 7.89
C TYR A 183 3.19 12.23 8.53
N HIS A 184 3.63 11.48 9.51
CA HIS A 184 2.78 10.48 10.14
C HIS A 184 2.79 10.54 11.65
N GLY A 185 1.67 10.16 12.24
CA GLY A 185 1.51 9.94 13.66
C GLY A 185 0.79 8.63 13.92
N ALA A 186 1.18 7.91 14.97
CA ALA A 186 0.53 6.68 15.39
C ALA A 186 0.40 6.64 16.91
N LEU A 187 -0.77 6.20 17.39
CA LEU A 187 -1.03 5.90 18.80
C LEU A 187 -1.29 4.40 18.93
N THR A 188 -0.50 3.73 19.75
CA THR A 188 -0.60 2.28 19.96
C THR A 188 -1.03 2.01 21.42
N LEU A 189 -2.15 1.33 21.59
CA LEU A 189 -2.72 1.00 22.90
C LEU A 189 -2.78 -0.52 23.09
N PRO A 190 -1.85 -1.13 23.86
CA PRO A 190 -1.91 -2.53 24.21
C PRO A 190 -2.99 -2.75 25.27
N LEU A 191 -4.13 -3.36 24.89
CA LEU A 191 -5.25 -3.59 25.81
C LEU A 191 -4.92 -4.59 26.93
N LEU A 192 -3.86 -5.38 26.77
CA LEU A 192 -3.37 -6.28 27.80
C LEU A 192 -3.05 -5.55 29.13
N ALA A 193 -2.72 -4.23 29.06
CA ALA A 193 -2.52 -3.41 30.27
C ALA A 193 -3.80 -3.23 31.11
N PHE A 194 -4.97 -3.41 30.50
CA PHE A 194 -6.28 -3.18 31.09
C PHE A 194 -7.14 -4.45 31.22
N LEU A 195 -6.72 -5.56 30.60
CA LEU A 195 -7.45 -6.82 30.59
C LEU A 195 -6.78 -7.88 31.47
N PRO A 196 -7.52 -8.88 31.95
CA PRO A 196 -6.92 -10.00 32.66
C PRO A 196 -5.86 -10.70 31.80
N LYS A 197 -4.76 -11.11 32.41
CA LYS A 197 -3.68 -11.81 31.70
C LYS A 197 -4.16 -13.19 31.23
N SER A 198 -4.24 -13.34 29.92
CA SER A 198 -4.61 -14.59 29.25
C SER A 198 -3.99 -14.60 27.84
N ASP A 199 -3.78 -15.76 27.27
CA ASP A 199 -3.32 -15.88 25.88
C ASP A 199 -4.33 -15.31 24.88
N TRP A 200 -5.58 -15.17 25.26
CA TRP A 200 -6.67 -14.60 24.45
C TRP A 200 -6.86 -13.09 24.60
N THR A 201 -6.12 -12.43 25.50
CA THR A 201 -6.27 -10.99 25.77
C THR A 201 -5.17 -10.12 25.15
N LYS A 202 -4.37 -10.71 24.27
CA LYS A 202 -3.26 -10.00 23.57
C LYS A 202 -3.80 -9.18 22.40
N ILE A 203 -4.49 -8.08 22.71
CA ILE A 203 -5.12 -7.19 21.75
C ILE A 203 -4.40 -5.84 21.78
N ILE A 204 -4.10 -5.30 20.59
CA ILE A 204 -3.51 -3.99 20.40
C ILE A 204 -4.43 -3.17 19.50
N LEU A 205 -4.74 -1.95 19.92
CA LEU A 205 -5.39 -0.96 19.08
C LEU A 205 -4.35 0.04 18.61
N LYS A 206 -4.32 0.34 17.30
CA LYS A 206 -3.43 1.33 16.71
C LYS A 206 -4.28 2.34 15.95
N GLY A 207 -4.18 3.63 16.32
CA GLY A 207 -4.69 4.74 15.54
C GLY A 207 -3.57 5.34 14.70
N THR A 208 -3.84 5.74 13.46
CA THR A 208 -2.85 6.38 12.58
C THR A 208 -3.44 7.61 11.92
N ALA A 209 -2.59 8.61 11.70
CA ALA A 209 -2.88 9.79 10.90
C ALA A 209 -1.67 10.13 10.04
N GLU A 210 -1.91 10.40 8.77
CA GLU A 210 -0.88 10.68 7.79
C GLU A 210 -1.27 11.91 6.96
N TYR A 211 -0.28 12.73 6.64
CA TYR A 211 -0.39 13.88 5.77
C TYR A 211 0.69 13.75 4.69
N ILE A 212 0.25 13.45 3.47
CA ILE A 212 1.12 12.95 2.40
C ILE A 212 1.10 13.94 1.26
N TYR A 213 2.25 14.52 0.91
CA TYR A 213 2.46 15.16 -0.38
C TYR A 213 2.90 14.10 -1.38
N SER A 214 2.29 14.09 -2.55
CA SER A 214 2.72 13.27 -3.69
C SER A 214 2.84 14.14 -4.92
N GLY A 215 3.94 13.97 -5.64
CA GLY A 215 4.21 14.68 -6.87
C GLY A 215 4.76 13.74 -7.94
N TYR A 216 4.59 14.16 -9.17
CA TYR A 216 5.08 13.50 -10.36
C TYR A 216 5.80 14.53 -11.24
N THR A 217 7.04 14.25 -11.63
CA THR A 217 7.87 15.22 -12.37
C THR A 217 7.37 15.49 -13.79
N GLY A 218 6.66 14.53 -14.39
CA GLY A 218 6.07 14.65 -15.73
C GLY A 218 4.75 15.44 -15.78
N ALA A 219 4.19 15.83 -14.63
CA ALA A 219 2.92 16.54 -14.55
C ALA A 219 3.13 18.02 -14.18
N GLU A 220 2.42 18.89 -14.88
CA GLU A 220 2.30 20.31 -14.56
C GLU A 220 1.37 20.53 -13.36
N ASP A 221 1.27 21.79 -12.91
CA ASP A 221 0.34 22.17 -11.84
C ASP A 221 -1.10 21.82 -12.22
N LYS A 222 -1.83 21.20 -11.27
CA LYS A 222 -3.22 20.72 -11.44
C LYS A 222 -3.44 19.67 -12.53
N GLN A 223 -2.41 19.27 -13.25
CA GLN A 223 -2.51 18.24 -14.26
C GLN A 223 -2.72 16.86 -13.60
N VAL A 224 -3.71 16.12 -14.08
CA VAL A 224 -3.99 14.77 -13.57
C VAL A 224 -2.98 13.79 -14.14
N TRP A 225 -2.44 12.98 -13.26
CA TRP A 225 -1.52 11.90 -13.60
C TRP A 225 -1.93 10.59 -12.91
N LYS A 226 -1.43 9.51 -13.42
CA LYS A 226 -1.69 8.17 -12.90
C LYS A 226 -0.40 7.55 -12.40
N ALA A 227 -0.47 7.04 -11.18
CA ALA A 227 0.51 6.10 -10.69
C ALA A 227 -0.25 4.86 -10.21
N GLY A 228 -0.09 3.77 -10.98
CA GLY A 228 -0.74 2.50 -10.71
C GLY A 228 -2.25 2.50 -10.91
N GLY A 229 -3.14 2.86 -10.30
CA GLY A 229 -4.60 2.74 -10.51
C GLY A 229 -5.41 3.93 -10.02
N GLN A 230 -4.75 5.00 -9.55
CA GLN A 230 -5.43 6.19 -9.04
C GLN A 230 -5.10 7.42 -9.86
N ASP A 231 -6.14 8.21 -10.10
CA ASP A 231 -6.02 9.54 -10.66
C ASP A 231 -5.56 10.49 -9.55
N MET A 232 -4.46 11.18 -9.79
CA MET A 232 -3.78 12.04 -8.83
C MET A 232 -3.42 13.38 -9.45
N VAL A 233 -3.16 14.36 -8.62
CA VAL A 233 -2.51 15.62 -8.96
C VAL A 233 -1.34 15.83 -8.00
N ASN A 234 -0.41 16.72 -8.35
CA ASN A 234 0.65 17.15 -7.44
C ASN A 234 0.01 17.87 -6.25
N GLY A 235 0.03 17.28 -5.06
CA GLY A 235 -0.67 17.87 -3.93
C GLY A 235 -0.69 17.01 -2.68
N PHE A 236 -1.37 17.53 -1.67
CA PHE A 236 -1.49 16.89 -0.37
C PHE A 236 -2.75 16.03 -0.24
N ARG A 237 -2.57 14.87 0.37
CA ARG A 237 -3.64 13.99 0.81
C ARG A 237 -3.54 13.76 2.30
N TYR A 238 -4.65 13.46 2.94
CA TYR A 238 -4.66 12.94 4.30
C TYR A 238 -5.19 11.52 4.31
N LYS A 239 -4.67 10.74 5.25
CA LYS A 239 -5.14 9.39 5.53
C LYS A 239 -5.16 9.22 7.04
N TYR A 240 -6.23 8.68 7.57
CA TYR A 240 -6.33 8.33 8.98
C TYR A 240 -7.11 7.03 9.13
N GLY A 241 -6.85 6.34 10.22
CA GLY A 241 -7.51 5.06 10.44
C GLY A 241 -7.20 4.45 11.78
N GLY A 242 -7.78 3.27 11.95
CA GLY A 242 -7.56 2.43 13.11
C GLY A 242 -7.26 1.00 12.69
N THR A 243 -6.43 0.34 13.47
CA THR A 243 -6.12 -1.09 13.30
C THR A 243 -6.29 -1.80 14.63
N LEU A 244 -7.07 -2.87 14.60
CA LEU A 244 -7.13 -3.84 15.67
C LEU A 244 -6.16 -4.97 15.33
N ILE A 245 -5.25 -5.29 16.22
CA ILE A 245 -4.29 -6.39 16.09
C ILE A 245 -4.60 -7.38 17.21
N TYR A 246 -4.87 -8.61 16.86
CA TYR A 246 -5.17 -9.69 17.79
C TYR A 246 -4.15 -10.80 17.64
N MET A 247 -3.32 -10.97 18.65
CA MET A 247 -2.35 -12.06 18.74
C MET A 247 -3.07 -13.32 19.19
N LEU A 248 -3.16 -14.29 18.29
CA LEU A 248 -3.86 -15.55 18.54
C LEU A 248 -2.92 -16.59 19.16
N PRO A 249 -3.42 -17.48 20.04
CA PRO A 249 -2.62 -18.54 20.64
C PRO A 249 -2.42 -19.74 19.70
N PHE A 250 -2.49 -19.52 18.39
CA PHE A 250 -2.34 -20.58 17.39
C PHE A 250 -0.98 -20.48 16.70
N GLU A 251 -0.19 -21.53 16.72
CA GLU A 251 1.13 -21.54 16.08
C GLU A 251 1.08 -21.26 14.58
N ARG A 252 0.10 -21.80 13.87
CA ARG A 252 -0.02 -21.63 12.41
C ARG A 252 -0.67 -20.32 11.99
N VAL A 253 -1.53 -19.75 12.82
CA VAL A 253 -2.21 -18.47 12.58
C VAL A 253 -1.97 -17.57 13.79
N PRO A 254 -0.76 -17.00 13.95
CA PRO A 254 -0.39 -16.29 15.18
C PRO A 254 -1.07 -14.93 15.33
N MET A 255 -1.64 -14.38 14.27
CA MET A 255 -2.17 -13.02 14.32
C MET A 255 -3.31 -12.80 13.34
N PHE A 256 -4.32 -12.09 13.81
CA PHE A 256 -5.37 -11.50 12.99
C PHE A 256 -5.33 -9.97 13.13
N MET A 257 -5.57 -9.26 12.04
CA MET A 257 -5.65 -7.81 12.03
C MET A 257 -6.88 -7.34 11.25
N PHE A 258 -7.44 -6.23 11.68
CA PHE A 258 -8.50 -5.54 10.96
C PHE A 258 -8.18 -4.05 10.92
N ALA A 259 -7.96 -3.51 9.72
CA ALA A 259 -7.71 -2.10 9.53
C ALA A 259 -8.90 -1.42 8.85
N ALA A 260 -9.23 -0.22 9.32
CA ALA A 260 -10.17 0.68 8.68
C ALA A 260 -9.48 2.01 8.42
N THR A 261 -9.49 2.47 7.17
CA THR A 261 -8.80 3.71 6.77
C THR A 261 -9.71 4.61 5.95
N VAL A 262 -9.51 5.92 6.09
CA VAL A 262 -10.15 6.96 5.29
C VAL A 262 -9.06 7.79 4.64
N SER A 263 -9.17 8.04 3.34
CA SER A 263 -8.23 8.89 2.60
C SER A 263 -8.96 9.84 1.66
N ALA A 264 -8.42 11.03 1.49
CA ALA A 264 -8.90 12.03 0.53
C ALA A 264 -7.80 13.03 0.20
N PHE A 265 -7.95 13.77 -0.91
CA PHE A 265 -7.17 14.98 -1.14
C PHE A 265 -7.52 16.04 -0.10
N LYS A 266 -6.53 16.79 0.36
CA LYS A 266 -6.73 17.86 1.34
C LYS A 266 -7.61 18.95 0.76
N HIS A 267 -7.36 19.32 -0.49
CA HIS A 267 -8.05 20.34 -1.21
C HIS A 267 -8.60 19.78 -2.52
N ALA A 268 -9.91 19.82 -2.68
CA ALA A 268 -10.54 19.41 -3.94
C ALA A 268 -10.11 20.32 -5.10
N TYR A 269 -9.70 21.56 -4.82
CA TYR A 269 -9.24 22.53 -5.80
C TYR A 269 -7.80 22.30 -6.32
N ASP A 270 -7.06 21.32 -5.77
CA ASP A 270 -5.81 20.88 -6.36
C ASP A 270 -6.01 20.25 -7.76
N PHE A 271 -7.25 19.80 -8.03
CA PHE A 271 -7.68 19.44 -9.37
C PHE A 271 -8.15 20.67 -10.14
N ASP A 272 -8.01 20.64 -11.47
CA ASP A 272 -8.60 21.66 -12.33
C ASP A 272 -10.13 21.65 -12.25
N ASP A 273 -10.77 22.81 -12.44
CA ASP A 273 -12.24 22.96 -12.38
C ASP A 273 -12.97 22.07 -13.39
N THR A 274 -12.31 21.65 -14.46
CA THR A 274 -12.82 20.66 -15.43
C THR A 274 -13.22 19.35 -14.76
N TYR A 275 -12.58 18.99 -13.64
CA TYR A 275 -12.82 17.73 -12.93
C TYR A 275 -13.72 17.87 -11.70
N LYS A 276 -14.42 19.00 -11.54
CA LYS A 276 -15.30 19.24 -10.38
C LYS A 276 -16.38 18.16 -10.18
N ASP A 277 -16.92 17.67 -11.28
CA ASP A 277 -17.99 16.66 -11.29
C ASP A 277 -17.50 15.26 -10.93
N TYR A 278 -16.20 14.99 -11.09
CA TYR A 278 -15.51 13.81 -10.59
C TYR A 278 -15.48 13.74 -9.06
N ASN A 279 -15.75 14.86 -8.39
CA ASN A 279 -15.67 15.02 -6.95
C ASN A 279 -14.30 14.64 -6.37
N PRO A 280 -13.23 15.42 -6.64
CA PRO A 280 -11.87 15.13 -6.12
C PRO A 280 -11.82 15.05 -4.59
N GLY A 281 -12.72 15.71 -3.88
CA GLY A 281 -12.83 15.66 -2.41
C GLY A 281 -13.48 14.40 -1.83
N PHE A 282 -13.85 13.45 -2.66
CA PHE A 282 -14.47 12.20 -2.19
C PHE A 282 -13.57 11.43 -1.23
N LYS A 283 -14.15 11.02 -0.10
CA LYS A 283 -13.46 10.24 0.92
C LYS A 283 -13.57 8.76 0.62
N THR A 284 -12.46 8.16 0.22
CA THR A 284 -12.37 6.70 0.08
C THR A 284 -12.23 6.07 1.46
N VAL A 285 -13.08 5.10 1.75
CA VAL A 285 -13.02 4.30 2.98
C VAL A 285 -12.62 2.88 2.61
N SER A 286 -11.63 2.33 3.29
CA SER A 286 -11.18 0.95 3.06
C SER A 286 -11.19 0.15 4.35
N LEU A 287 -11.67 -1.08 4.26
CA LEU A 287 -11.67 -2.08 5.32
C LEU A 287 -10.78 -3.24 4.88
N THR A 288 -9.81 -3.61 5.71
CA THR A 288 -8.81 -4.61 5.36
C THR A 288 -8.64 -5.63 6.49
N PRO A 289 -9.39 -6.72 6.48
CA PRO A 289 -9.08 -7.89 7.30
C PRO A 289 -7.82 -8.58 6.79
N MET A 290 -6.95 -9.00 7.73
CA MET A 290 -5.68 -9.67 7.46
C MET A 290 -5.45 -10.80 8.46
N ALA A 291 -4.80 -11.87 8.01
CA ALA A 291 -4.35 -12.95 8.86
C ALA A 291 -2.90 -13.33 8.53
N SER A 292 -2.07 -13.43 9.54
CA SER A 292 -0.71 -13.96 9.39
C SER A 292 -0.74 -15.48 9.48
N VAL A 293 0.02 -16.16 8.62
CA VAL A 293 0.09 -17.61 8.54
C VAL A 293 1.55 -18.05 8.56
N LYS A 294 1.93 -18.90 9.49
CA LYS A 294 3.24 -19.56 9.49
C LYS A 294 3.22 -20.75 8.54
N ILE A 295 3.86 -20.60 7.37
CA ILE A 295 3.92 -21.67 6.36
C ILE A 295 4.98 -22.69 6.74
N SER A 296 6.16 -22.22 7.15
CA SER A 296 7.29 -23.03 7.64
C SER A 296 8.21 -22.17 8.52
N GLU A 297 9.33 -22.74 8.98
CA GLU A 297 10.34 -21.97 9.75
C GLU A 297 10.95 -20.81 8.96
N LYS A 298 11.03 -20.93 7.63
CA LYS A 298 11.67 -19.95 6.74
C LYS A 298 10.65 -19.09 5.98
N TRP A 299 9.39 -19.50 5.91
CA TRP A 299 8.35 -18.84 5.13
C TRP A 299 7.19 -18.43 6.00
N ASN A 300 6.85 -17.15 5.92
CA ASN A 300 5.64 -16.59 6.51
C ASN A 300 4.65 -16.19 5.42
N GLY A 301 3.37 -16.34 5.68
CA GLY A 301 2.29 -15.93 4.81
C GLY A 301 1.46 -14.81 5.43
N MET A 302 0.84 -14.00 4.59
CA MET A 302 -0.21 -13.06 4.97
C MET A 302 -1.35 -13.16 3.98
N LEU A 303 -2.54 -13.42 4.47
CA LEU A 303 -3.78 -13.36 3.70
C LEU A 303 -4.49 -12.05 4.04
N MET A 304 -4.94 -11.31 3.03
CA MET A 304 -5.72 -10.08 3.21
C MET A 304 -6.82 -9.96 2.18
N ALA A 305 -7.87 -9.24 2.53
CA ALA A 305 -8.90 -8.79 1.60
C ALA A 305 -9.06 -7.27 1.74
N VAL A 306 -9.35 -6.58 0.66
CA VAL A 306 -9.60 -5.13 0.66
C VAL A 306 -11.01 -4.87 0.15
N VAL A 307 -11.82 -4.30 1.01
CA VAL A 307 -13.17 -3.82 0.69
C VAL A 307 -13.14 -2.30 0.77
N SER A 308 -13.55 -1.62 -0.30
CA SER A 308 -13.50 -0.15 -0.33
C SER A 308 -14.81 0.45 -0.81
N ARG A 309 -15.13 1.62 -0.24
CA ARG A 309 -16.19 2.50 -0.72
C ARG A 309 -15.62 3.35 -1.85
N ASN A 310 -16.21 3.23 -3.04
CA ASN A 310 -15.76 3.89 -4.25
C ASN A 310 -16.84 4.79 -4.85
N ARG A 311 -16.44 5.71 -5.74
CA ARG A 311 -17.35 6.54 -6.51
C ARG A 311 -18.18 5.69 -7.47
N VAL A 312 -19.42 6.11 -7.70
CA VAL A 312 -20.29 5.63 -8.76
C VAL A 312 -20.58 6.81 -9.69
N PHE A 313 -20.34 6.62 -10.97
CA PHE A 313 -20.50 7.64 -12.00
C PHE A 313 -21.81 7.47 -12.75
N GLU A 314 -22.35 8.57 -13.29
CA GLU A 314 -23.62 8.62 -14.03
C GLU A 314 -23.62 7.67 -15.23
N ASN A 315 -22.50 7.65 -15.98
CA ASN A 315 -22.31 6.73 -17.10
C ASN A 315 -21.21 5.75 -16.75
N ARG A 316 -21.57 4.57 -16.27
CA ARG A 316 -20.64 3.46 -16.04
C ARG A 316 -20.16 2.87 -17.36
N ARG A 317 -19.60 3.72 -18.23
CA ARG A 317 -19.08 3.28 -19.51
C ARG A 317 -17.65 2.79 -19.35
N TYR A 318 -17.33 1.93 -20.21
CA TYR A 318 -16.05 1.35 -20.46
C TYR A 318 -15.46 2.01 -21.73
N PRO A 319 -14.27 2.58 -21.74
CA PRO A 319 -13.17 2.50 -20.77
C PRO A 319 -13.18 3.59 -19.68
N THR A 320 -12.51 3.29 -18.57
CA THR A 320 -12.45 4.06 -17.32
C THR A 320 -11.80 5.42 -17.39
N THR A 321 -10.99 5.69 -18.38
CA THR A 321 -10.31 6.98 -18.55
C THR A 321 -11.29 8.16 -18.72
N GLU A 322 -12.54 7.84 -19.05
CA GLU A 322 -13.61 8.85 -19.11
C GLU A 322 -14.19 9.21 -17.74
N GLU A 323 -13.89 8.46 -16.67
CA GLU A 323 -14.44 8.71 -15.33
C GLU A 323 -14.08 10.09 -14.79
N LEU A 324 -12.91 10.61 -15.12
CA LEU A 324 -12.49 11.96 -14.74
C LEU A 324 -13.41 13.06 -15.24
N LEU A 325 -14.10 12.84 -16.37
CA LEU A 325 -15.02 13.81 -16.98
C LEU A 325 -16.47 13.51 -16.65
N GLN A 326 -16.75 12.53 -15.79
CA GLN A 326 -18.09 12.12 -15.42
C GLN A 326 -18.50 12.66 -14.06
N LYS A 327 -19.81 12.86 -13.93
CA LYS A 327 -20.41 13.27 -12.66
C LYS A 327 -20.53 12.06 -11.73
N GLN A 328 -19.99 12.21 -10.52
CA GLN A 328 -20.25 11.26 -9.45
C GLN A 328 -21.72 11.39 -9.00
N VAL A 329 -22.47 10.31 -8.98
CA VAL A 329 -23.89 10.27 -8.57
C VAL A 329 -24.10 9.52 -7.26
N ASP A 330 -23.23 8.57 -6.91
CA ASP A 330 -23.37 7.73 -5.72
C ASP A 330 -22.01 7.18 -5.28
N SER A 331 -22.04 6.28 -4.31
CA SER A 331 -20.88 5.49 -3.86
C SER A 331 -21.31 4.09 -3.48
N GLU A 332 -20.44 3.12 -3.75
CA GLU A 332 -20.71 1.71 -3.45
C GLU A 332 -19.52 1.03 -2.75
N TRP A 333 -19.82 -0.04 -2.03
CA TRP A 333 -18.83 -0.89 -1.41
C TRP A 333 -18.49 -2.07 -2.31
N ASP A 334 -17.22 -2.21 -2.61
CA ASP A 334 -16.69 -3.26 -3.47
C ASP A 334 -15.57 -4.03 -2.81
N LEU A 335 -15.55 -5.35 -2.99
CA LEU A 335 -14.36 -6.15 -2.79
C LEU A 335 -13.36 -5.82 -3.91
N ARG A 336 -12.27 -5.16 -3.55
CA ARG A 336 -11.25 -4.70 -4.52
C ARG A 336 -10.28 -5.81 -4.87
N MET A 337 -9.82 -6.53 -3.87
CA MET A 337 -8.88 -7.64 -4.07
C MET A 337 -8.87 -8.58 -2.88
N VAL A 338 -8.40 -9.79 -3.14
CA VAL A 338 -7.88 -10.71 -2.13
C VAL A 338 -6.42 -10.96 -2.46
N MET A 339 -5.55 -10.90 -1.46
CA MET A 339 -4.11 -11.03 -1.65
C MET A 339 -3.54 -12.06 -0.67
N PHE A 340 -2.64 -12.89 -1.17
CA PHE A 340 -1.80 -13.77 -0.36
C PHE A 340 -0.34 -13.45 -0.63
N ILE A 341 0.41 -13.15 0.41
CA ILE A 341 1.84 -12.84 0.35
C ILE A 341 2.60 -13.94 1.05
N ALA A 342 3.46 -14.67 0.36
CA ALA A 342 4.42 -15.58 0.95
C ALA A 342 5.80 -14.90 0.95
N SER A 343 6.40 -14.73 2.13
CA SER A 343 7.66 -14.00 2.30
C SER A 343 8.71 -14.85 2.99
N ARG A 344 9.96 -14.71 2.54
CA ARG A 344 11.16 -15.31 3.12
C ARG A 344 12.18 -14.21 3.42
N LYS A 345 12.67 -14.17 4.65
CA LYS A 345 13.80 -13.33 5.08
C LYS A 345 15.12 -14.10 4.90
N PHE A 346 16.16 -13.39 4.51
CA PHE A 346 17.52 -13.91 4.29
C PHE A 346 18.52 -13.23 5.23
#